data_993bb3e2b3ad0fa1d318b91ea731a43c
#
_entry.id   993bb3e2b3ad0fa1d318b91ea731a43c
#
_cell.length_a   1.000
_cell.length_b   1.000
_cell.length_c   1.000
_cell.angle_alpha   90.00
_cell.angle_beta   90.00
_cell.angle_gamma   90.00
#
_symmetry.space_group_name_H-M   'P 1'
#
loop_
_entity.id
_entity.type
_entity.pdbx_description
1 polymer ?
#
loop_
_entity_poly.entity_id
_entity_poly.type
_entity_poly.pdbx_seq_one_letter_code
_entity_poly.pdbx_strand_id
1 'polypeptide(L)'
;QIMLFTRFHPKDRHLVFSIVFFLCNTAVCGGNDTFNRGNRELQTKPQTIRIHAQYMEIELNSVETGRLEDALERVINRVSSIFKVIPVKSPLVLKRKGGCFKQWTTGRNKNRCRFYDRKYPAIGEECNKEFKVPSSHLSELSVWGETEEEPLDVRYPQGEGVRDTDFVLYVRAVSSFACTQELSPLAYATYCYQDERGRPMAGYINVCPQNMSSYSTDRLRMILLHEVLHVMGFTRHLFEDFRQCSLTDELSSMCNDSDIRRSPVQIVNGLPRLLTPAVQREAKQHFNCQDVKFGPALQKEGGILSHWNRYQMYGSIMTPNPGPPHLTFLDRMTLAVFEDSGWYTVDYSQAEDFLWGKDEGCKFDLTTSPGHTCILGEHGCHSLHRDRAVCKQLSVEGEHSVFVSEPGMECSKGDNSMAASSLEIFSRQSLCFMSNLTAQNTSQRPAGQCFSHQCQDGTLYVKLRNTGWMECPYGEFIQVENLTGVVLCPGKRDIICLDKENISTVSSSSVGQRHSSDSSKTTTSFIIYSSRAHEFFTNVYILYCSYFVLLLK
;
A
#
# COMPACT_ATOMS: atom_id res chain seq x y z
N GLN A 1 -45.99 -5.51 -30.42
CA GLN A 1 -46.48 -5.89 -31.73
C GLN A 1 -45.62 -5.27 -32.83
N ILE A 2 -45.05 -6.17 -33.60
CA ILE A 2 -44.71 -6.17 -35.03
C ILE A 2 -43.46 -5.42 -35.45
N MET A 3 -42.44 -6.19 -35.64
CA MET A 3 -41.54 -6.38 -36.79
C MET A 3 -41.83 -5.55 -38.05
N LEU A 4 -40.73 -5.01 -38.62
CA LEU A 4 -40.43 -5.30 -40.04
C LEU A 4 -38.99 -4.92 -40.39
N PHE A 5 -38.31 -5.90 -40.96
CA PHE A 5 -37.00 -5.83 -41.64
C PHE A 5 -37.12 -5.04 -42.95
N THR A 6 -36.08 -4.30 -43.34
CA THR A 6 -35.59 -4.33 -44.73
C THR A 6 -34.11 -3.97 -44.79
N ARG A 7 -33.36 -4.90 -45.39
CA ARG A 7 -32.02 -4.70 -45.98
C ARG A 7 -32.13 -3.81 -47.21
N PHE A 8 -31.11 -2.98 -47.48
CA PHE A 8 -30.54 -2.87 -48.83
C PHE A 8 -29.11 -2.26 -48.79
N HIS A 9 -28.20 -2.89 -49.48
CA HIS A 9 -26.83 -2.54 -49.88
C HIS A 9 -26.86 -1.92 -51.28
N PRO A 10 -25.71 -1.56 -51.87
CA PRO A 10 -24.85 -0.37 -51.74
C PRO A 10 -24.75 0.41 -53.08
N LYS A 11 -24.13 1.56 -53.12
CA LYS A 11 -23.18 2.04 -54.16
C LYS A 11 -23.14 3.57 -54.30
N ASP A 12 -21.93 4.03 -54.24
CA ASP A 12 -21.29 5.05 -55.06
C ASP A 12 -21.57 6.56 -54.87
N ARG A 13 -20.42 7.22 -54.65
CA ARG A 13 -19.92 8.45 -55.27
C ARG A 13 -20.12 9.81 -54.61
N HIS A 14 -18.93 10.28 -54.22
CA HIS A 14 -18.40 11.67 -54.39
C HIS A 14 -19.33 12.84 -54.18
N LEU A 15 -19.04 13.77 -53.31
CA LEU A 15 -18.50 15.09 -53.67
C LEU A 15 -18.53 16.09 -52.49
N VAL A 16 -17.39 16.75 -52.37
CA VAL A 16 -17.14 18.19 -52.15
C VAL A 16 -17.30 18.76 -50.75
N PHE A 17 -16.13 19.14 -50.27
CA PHE A 17 -15.89 20.15 -49.23
C PHE A 17 -16.57 21.48 -49.56
N SER A 18 -17.19 22.08 -48.54
CA SER A 18 -17.39 23.54 -48.51
C SER A 18 -17.15 24.03 -47.09
N ILE A 19 -16.02 24.69 -46.97
CA ILE A 19 -15.63 25.51 -45.80
C ILE A 19 -16.48 26.79 -45.91
N VAL A 20 -17.27 27.12 -44.90
CA VAL A 20 -17.86 28.45 -44.74
C VAL A 20 -17.32 29.04 -43.44
N PHE A 21 -16.43 29.99 -43.65
CA PHE A 21 -16.04 30.97 -42.63
C PHE A 21 -17.18 31.96 -42.45
N PHE A 22 -17.72 32.10 -41.25
CA PHE A 22 -18.47 33.27 -40.85
C PHE A 22 -17.69 34.11 -39.84
N LEU A 23 -17.15 35.19 -40.33
CA LEU A 23 -16.82 36.37 -39.55
C LEU A 23 -18.10 37.11 -39.25
N CYS A 24 -18.42 37.33 -38.00
CA CYS A 24 -19.45 38.31 -37.66
C CYS A 24 -18.91 39.29 -36.63
N ASN A 25 -18.91 40.53 -37.07
CA ASN A 25 -18.49 41.73 -36.35
C ASN A 25 -19.47 42.09 -35.22
N THR A 26 -18.92 42.74 -34.25
CA THR A 26 -19.48 43.50 -33.15
C THR A 26 -20.75 44.26 -33.47
N ALA A 27 -21.82 44.03 -32.67
CA ALA A 27 -22.88 45.04 -32.45
C ALA A 27 -23.34 44.96 -30.98
N VAL A 28 -23.20 46.08 -30.34
CA VAL A 28 -23.66 46.43 -28.99
C VAL A 28 -25.16 46.38 -28.95
N CYS A 29 -25.78 45.60 -28.05
CA CYS A 29 -27.11 45.86 -27.54
C CYS A 29 -27.11 45.64 -26.04
N GLY A 30 -27.34 46.72 -25.32
CA GLY A 30 -27.60 46.69 -23.89
C GLY A 30 -28.96 46.05 -23.58
N GLY A 31 -28.95 45.07 -22.74
CA GLY A 31 -30.10 44.47 -22.10
C GLY A 31 -29.73 44.19 -20.66
N ASN A 32 -30.34 44.91 -19.71
CA ASN A 32 -30.28 44.62 -18.29
C ASN A 32 -31.02 43.29 -18.02
N ASP A 33 -30.29 42.18 -18.07
CA ASP A 33 -30.73 40.96 -17.43
C ASP A 33 -29.91 40.75 -16.19
N THR A 34 -30.52 41.00 -15.04
CA THR A 34 -30.07 40.55 -13.73
C THR A 34 -30.07 39.02 -13.72
N PHE A 35 -29.02 38.44 -14.28
CA PHE A 35 -28.76 37.02 -14.10
C PHE A 35 -28.39 36.80 -12.64
N ASN A 36 -29.32 36.20 -11.93
CA ASN A 36 -29.16 35.65 -10.61
C ASN A 36 -27.89 34.79 -10.60
N ARG A 37 -26.79 35.33 -10.06
CA ARG A 37 -25.58 34.53 -9.72
C ARG A 37 -26.01 33.60 -8.60
N GLY A 38 -26.61 32.47 -8.98
CA GLY A 38 -26.76 31.33 -8.08
C GLY A 38 -25.43 31.05 -7.41
N ASN A 39 -25.48 30.91 -6.12
CA ASN A 39 -24.37 30.56 -5.23
C ASN A 39 -23.49 29.49 -5.89
N ARG A 40 -22.34 29.87 -6.43
CA ARG A 40 -21.23 28.93 -6.54
C ARG A 40 -20.87 28.58 -5.10
N GLU A 41 -21.31 27.42 -4.63
CA GLU A 41 -20.72 26.82 -3.44
C GLU A 41 -19.21 26.91 -3.61
N LEU A 42 -18.54 27.62 -2.72
CA LEU A 42 -17.09 27.61 -2.64
C LEU A 42 -16.68 26.13 -2.54
N GLN A 43 -16.13 25.57 -3.60
CA GLN A 43 -15.55 24.23 -3.54
C GLN A 43 -14.46 24.28 -2.49
N THR A 44 -14.71 23.66 -1.36
CA THR A 44 -13.73 23.54 -0.28
C THR A 44 -12.56 22.73 -0.81
N LYS A 45 -11.35 23.33 -0.79
CA LYS A 45 -10.12 22.65 -1.24
C LYS A 45 -9.84 21.44 -0.35
N PRO A 46 -9.27 20.36 -0.90
CA PRO A 46 -8.81 19.23 -0.11
C PRO A 46 -7.87 19.68 1.01
N GLN A 47 -8.10 19.20 2.22
CA GLN A 47 -7.30 19.45 3.41
C GLN A 47 -6.82 18.13 4.00
N THR A 48 -5.76 18.19 4.80
CA THR A 48 -5.26 17.05 5.56
C THR A 48 -6.41 16.36 6.30
N ILE A 49 -6.53 15.04 6.12
CA ILE A 49 -7.59 14.25 6.77
C ILE A 49 -7.44 14.30 8.29
N ARG A 50 -8.55 14.54 8.99
CA ARG A 50 -8.62 14.55 10.46
C ARG A 50 -9.20 13.22 10.93
N ILE A 51 -8.40 12.41 11.61
CA ILE A 51 -8.77 11.08 12.10
C ILE A 51 -8.91 11.15 13.62
N HIS A 52 -10.09 10.77 14.15
CA HIS A 52 -10.34 10.64 15.57
C HIS A 52 -10.30 9.16 15.98
N ALA A 53 -9.38 8.81 16.88
CA ALA A 53 -9.33 7.47 17.46
C ALA A 53 -10.25 7.40 18.68
N GLN A 54 -11.27 6.53 18.63
CA GLN A 54 -12.18 6.25 19.71
C GLN A 54 -11.88 4.88 20.29
N TYR A 55 -11.24 4.87 21.45
CA TYR A 55 -10.97 3.62 22.18
C TYR A 55 -12.27 3.09 22.81
N MET A 56 -12.51 1.80 22.61
CA MET A 56 -13.72 1.12 23.06
C MET A 56 -13.38 0.11 24.15
N GLU A 57 -13.39 -1.17 23.83
CA GLU A 57 -13.11 -2.28 24.75
C GLU A 57 -11.62 -2.65 24.63
N ILE A 58 -10.86 -2.44 25.72
CA ILE A 58 -9.40 -2.67 25.76
C ILE A 58 -9.07 -3.68 26.85
N GLU A 59 -8.75 -4.92 26.48
CA GLU A 59 -8.33 -6.02 27.35
C GLU A 59 -6.80 -6.12 27.45
N LEU A 60 -6.13 -4.97 27.58
CA LEU A 60 -4.69 -4.85 27.73
C LEU A 60 -4.32 -4.28 29.10
N ASN A 61 -3.14 -4.59 29.58
CA ASN A 61 -2.61 -3.90 30.76
C ASN A 61 -2.20 -2.45 30.41
N SER A 62 -1.92 -1.63 31.42
CA SER A 62 -1.62 -0.21 31.23
C SER A 62 -0.39 0.06 30.35
N VAL A 63 0.64 -0.79 30.41
CA VAL A 63 1.86 -0.65 29.60
C VAL A 63 1.56 -0.98 28.14
N GLU A 64 0.83 -2.04 27.87
CA GLU A 64 0.43 -2.44 26.54
C GLU A 64 -0.54 -1.44 25.91
N THR A 65 -1.48 -0.91 26.70
CA THR A 65 -2.39 0.15 26.27
C THR A 65 -1.61 1.40 25.86
N GLY A 66 -0.67 1.88 26.66
CA GLY A 66 0.16 3.02 26.31
C GLY A 66 1.02 2.78 25.05
N ARG A 67 1.50 1.56 24.86
CA ARG A 67 2.21 1.18 23.60
C ARG A 67 1.28 1.21 22.37
N LEU A 68 0.04 0.75 22.52
CA LEU A 68 -0.96 0.80 21.45
C LEU A 68 -1.29 2.25 21.10
N GLU A 69 -1.54 3.09 22.09
CA GLU A 69 -1.85 4.51 21.92
C GLU A 69 -0.71 5.26 21.21
N ASP A 70 0.55 5.14 21.68
CA ASP A 70 1.71 5.77 21.02
C ASP A 70 1.89 5.27 19.58
N ALA A 71 1.75 3.97 19.36
CA ALA A 71 1.90 3.40 18.03
C ALA A 71 0.81 3.91 17.07
N LEU A 72 -0.43 3.95 17.52
CA LEU A 72 -1.56 4.41 16.71
C LEU A 72 -1.51 5.90 16.43
N GLU A 73 -1.14 6.73 17.40
CA GLU A 73 -0.97 8.17 17.19
C GLU A 73 0.04 8.45 16.07
N ARG A 74 1.18 7.76 16.07
CA ARG A 74 2.18 7.88 14.99
C ARG A 74 1.66 7.42 13.65
N VAL A 75 0.85 6.36 13.63
CA VAL A 75 0.21 5.87 12.39
C VAL A 75 -0.81 6.88 11.87
N ILE A 76 -1.65 7.45 12.74
CA ILE A 76 -2.63 8.48 12.37
C ILE A 76 -1.91 9.72 11.81
N ASN A 77 -0.85 10.18 12.46
CA ASN A 77 -0.07 11.31 11.98
C ASN A 77 0.56 11.03 10.59
N ARG A 78 1.09 9.82 10.38
CA ARG A 78 1.62 9.40 9.07
C ARG A 78 0.52 9.36 8.02
N VAL A 79 -0.62 8.74 8.31
CA VAL A 79 -1.77 8.66 7.39
C VAL A 79 -2.29 10.06 7.04
N SER A 80 -2.37 10.94 8.02
CA SER A 80 -2.78 12.33 7.83
C SER A 80 -1.79 13.13 6.97
N SER A 81 -0.49 12.79 7.00
CA SER A 81 0.49 13.41 6.10
C SER A 81 0.35 12.95 4.64
N ILE A 82 -0.19 11.74 4.42
CA ILE A 82 -0.36 11.13 3.10
C ILE A 82 -1.64 11.62 2.40
N PHE A 83 -2.75 11.69 3.14
CA PHE A 83 -4.07 11.86 2.55
C PHE A 83 -4.71 13.21 2.84
N LYS A 84 -5.25 13.83 1.79
CA LYS A 84 -6.13 15.00 1.88
C LYS A 84 -7.53 14.62 1.40
N VAL A 85 -8.54 15.19 2.04
CA VAL A 85 -9.95 14.97 1.72
C VAL A 85 -10.69 16.31 1.61
N ILE A 86 -11.85 16.30 0.96
CA ILE A 86 -12.82 17.39 1.16
C ILE A 86 -13.32 17.26 2.60
N PRO A 87 -13.09 18.28 3.46
CA PRO A 87 -13.40 18.18 4.89
C PRO A 87 -14.89 18.00 5.12
N VAL A 88 -15.22 17.17 6.10
CA VAL A 88 -16.60 17.05 6.58
C VAL A 88 -16.97 18.31 7.35
N LYS A 89 -18.20 18.78 7.16
CA LYS A 89 -18.75 19.85 8.02
C LYS A 89 -18.85 19.31 9.45
N SER A 90 -18.17 19.96 10.36
CA SER A 90 -18.14 19.58 11.79
C SER A 90 -19.46 19.91 12.48
N PRO A 91 -19.95 19.07 13.40
CA PRO A 91 -19.39 17.78 13.80
C PRO A 91 -19.72 16.66 12.80
N LEU A 92 -18.84 15.64 12.71
CA LEU A 92 -19.13 14.42 11.96
C LEU A 92 -20.21 13.61 12.67
N VAL A 93 -21.35 13.43 12.02
CA VAL A 93 -22.46 12.60 12.50
C VAL A 93 -22.67 11.45 11.54
N LEU A 94 -22.61 10.23 12.05
CA LEU A 94 -22.78 9.01 11.26
C LEU A 94 -24.27 8.73 11.02
N LYS A 95 -24.65 8.56 9.76
CA LYS A 95 -26.04 8.30 9.40
C LYS A 95 -26.49 6.92 9.88
N ARG A 96 -27.61 6.83 10.62
CA ARG A 96 -28.18 5.54 11.00
C ARG A 96 -28.53 4.72 9.76
N LYS A 97 -28.14 3.46 9.73
CA LYS A 97 -28.34 2.54 8.60
C LYS A 97 -29.69 1.86 8.64
N GLY A 98 -30.25 1.72 9.81
CA GLY A 98 -31.50 1.02 10.04
C GLY A 98 -32.55 1.88 10.74
N GLY A 99 -33.65 1.24 11.14
CA GLY A 99 -34.73 1.88 11.87
C GLY A 99 -35.81 2.50 10.99
N CYS A 100 -35.50 2.98 9.82
CA CYS A 100 -36.51 3.49 8.89
C CYS A 100 -36.98 2.38 7.94
N PHE A 101 -38.22 1.95 8.11
CA PHE A 101 -38.80 0.90 7.28
C PHE A 101 -39.23 1.44 5.89
N LYS A 102 -39.75 2.66 5.85
CA LYS A 102 -40.20 3.30 4.61
C LYS A 102 -39.94 4.80 4.64
N GLN A 103 -39.42 5.31 3.55
CA GLN A 103 -39.17 6.75 3.34
C GLN A 103 -40.23 7.36 2.44
N TRP A 104 -40.42 8.67 2.52
CA TRP A 104 -41.18 9.44 1.56
C TRP A 104 -40.44 9.47 0.22
N THR A 105 -41.17 9.18 -0.88
CA THR A 105 -40.58 9.18 -2.22
C THR A 105 -40.79 10.51 -2.96
N THR A 106 -41.78 11.31 -2.51
CA THR A 106 -42.17 12.59 -3.12
C THR A 106 -42.47 13.61 -2.03
N GLY A 107 -42.74 14.84 -2.42
CA GLY A 107 -43.17 15.91 -1.53
C GLY A 107 -42.01 16.58 -0.74
N ARG A 108 -42.40 17.47 0.20
CA ARG A 108 -41.48 18.27 1.02
C ARG A 108 -40.54 17.39 1.85
N ASN A 109 -41.06 16.28 2.35
CA ASN A 109 -40.33 15.35 3.24
C ASN A 109 -39.75 14.16 2.48
N LYS A 110 -39.47 14.30 1.17
CA LYS A 110 -38.78 13.30 0.36
C LYS A 110 -37.49 12.85 1.08
N ASN A 111 -37.23 11.54 1.10
CA ASN A 111 -36.10 10.86 1.75
C ASN A 111 -36.11 10.88 3.28
N ARG A 112 -37.10 11.53 3.93
CA ARG A 112 -37.33 11.42 5.37
C ARG A 112 -38.11 10.16 5.70
N CYS A 113 -37.91 9.64 6.94
CA CYS A 113 -38.58 8.40 7.37
C CYS A 113 -40.06 8.61 7.57
N ARG A 114 -40.88 7.78 6.87
CA ARG A 114 -42.32 7.73 7.02
C ARG A 114 -42.78 6.76 8.11
N PHE A 115 -42.12 5.58 8.18
CA PHE A 115 -42.41 4.55 9.17
C PHE A 115 -41.11 3.95 9.67
N TYR A 116 -40.98 3.81 10.99
CA TYR A 116 -39.84 3.11 11.59
C TYR A 116 -40.17 1.65 11.91
N ASP A 117 -39.14 0.81 11.96
CA ASP A 117 -39.26 -0.57 12.39
C ASP A 117 -39.30 -0.61 13.93
N ARG A 118 -40.42 -1.11 14.49
CA ARG A 118 -40.59 -1.23 15.96
C ARG A 118 -39.62 -2.24 16.58
N LYS A 119 -39.08 -3.16 15.81
CA LYS A 119 -38.10 -4.17 16.27
C LYS A 119 -36.67 -3.65 16.29
N TYR A 120 -36.43 -2.52 15.60
CA TYR A 120 -35.10 -1.91 15.47
C TYR A 120 -34.41 -1.55 16.78
N PRO A 121 -35.09 -1.07 17.85
CA PRO A 121 -34.40 -0.63 19.06
C PRO A 121 -33.64 -1.74 19.79
N ALA A 122 -33.98 -2.99 19.58
CA ALA A 122 -33.34 -4.11 20.28
C ALA A 122 -31.91 -4.41 19.81
N ILE A 123 -31.55 -3.98 18.59
CA ILE A 123 -30.27 -4.36 17.97
C ILE A 123 -29.27 -3.19 18.06
N GLY A 124 -29.73 -1.92 18.00
CA GLY A 124 -28.86 -0.74 17.92
C GLY A 124 -28.08 -0.65 16.61
N GLU A 125 -27.29 0.38 16.46
CA GLU A 125 -26.35 0.51 15.33
C GLU A 125 -25.07 -0.21 15.68
N GLU A 126 -24.76 -1.26 14.95
CA GLU A 126 -23.56 -2.06 15.13
C GLU A 126 -22.55 -1.80 14.02
N CYS A 127 -21.29 -1.70 14.40
CA CYS A 127 -20.19 -1.75 13.46
C CYS A 127 -19.88 -3.21 13.16
N ASN A 128 -20.33 -3.68 12.00
CA ASN A 128 -20.09 -5.04 11.51
C ASN A 128 -20.42 -6.17 12.52
N LYS A 129 -21.43 -5.97 13.39
CA LYS A 129 -21.82 -6.88 14.48
C LYS A 129 -20.78 -7.07 15.59
N GLU A 130 -19.71 -6.33 15.59
CA GLU A 130 -18.63 -6.43 16.58
C GLU A 130 -18.91 -5.64 17.85
N PHE A 131 -19.44 -4.43 17.72
CA PHE A 131 -19.78 -3.58 18.86
C PHE A 131 -20.85 -2.55 18.47
N LYS A 132 -21.48 -1.95 19.49
CA LYS A 132 -22.47 -0.89 19.31
C LYS A 132 -21.77 0.45 19.17
N VAL A 133 -22.09 1.17 18.09
CA VAL A 133 -21.61 2.55 17.88
C VAL A 133 -22.23 3.47 18.92
N PRO A 134 -21.46 4.36 19.56
CA PRO A 134 -21.99 5.32 20.52
C PRO A 134 -23.12 6.14 19.93
N SER A 135 -24.24 6.26 20.67
CA SER A 135 -25.41 7.02 20.21
C SER A 135 -25.09 8.50 19.99
N SER A 136 -24.10 9.04 20.73
CA SER A 136 -23.56 10.38 20.54
C SER A 136 -22.94 10.63 19.16
N HIS A 137 -22.54 9.58 18.43
CA HIS A 137 -21.96 9.68 17.09
C HIS A 137 -23.01 9.55 15.97
N LEU A 138 -24.27 9.23 16.31
CA LEU A 138 -25.28 8.84 15.33
C LEU A 138 -26.30 9.96 15.06
N SER A 139 -26.81 9.98 13.83
CA SER A 139 -27.85 10.90 13.40
C SER A 139 -29.19 10.62 14.09
N GLU A 140 -30.09 11.61 14.06
CA GLU A 140 -31.48 11.48 14.47
C GLU A 140 -32.19 10.36 13.67
N LEU A 141 -33.09 9.65 14.34
CA LEU A 141 -34.14 8.86 13.68
C LEU A 141 -35.50 9.41 14.09
N SER A 142 -36.14 10.11 13.18
CA SER A 142 -37.43 10.72 13.36
C SER A 142 -38.42 10.30 12.27
N VAL A 143 -39.69 10.22 12.61
CA VAL A 143 -40.82 9.92 11.71
C VAL A 143 -41.44 11.24 11.28
N TRP A 144 -41.66 11.37 9.97
CA TRP A 144 -42.19 12.57 9.36
C TRP A 144 -43.53 12.30 8.69
N GLY A 145 -44.46 13.25 8.81
CA GLY A 145 -45.64 13.29 7.97
C GLY A 145 -45.30 13.76 6.56
N GLU A 146 -46.29 13.80 5.66
CA GLU A 146 -46.06 14.11 4.25
C GLU A 146 -45.69 15.58 4.02
N THR A 147 -46.32 16.48 4.76
CA THR A 147 -46.23 17.93 4.58
C THR A 147 -45.74 18.68 5.84
N GLU A 148 -45.62 18.03 6.96
CA GLU A 148 -45.26 18.59 8.24
C GLU A 148 -43.88 19.22 8.23
N GLU A 149 -43.75 20.36 8.95
CA GLU A 149 -42.48 21.08 9.08
C GLU A 149 -41.58 20.49 10.16
N GLU A 150 -42.20 19.78 11.14
CA GLU A 150 -41.54 19.11 12.25
C GLU A 150 -41.81 17.61 12.23
N PRO A 151 -40.93 16.79 12.82
CA PRO A 151 -41.16 15.35 12.91
C PRO A 151 -42.36 15.02 13.78
N LEU A 152 -43.16 14.04 13.40
CA LEU A 152 -44.28 13.53 14.18
C LEU A 152 -43.81 12.79 15.45
N ASP A 153 -42.65 12.14 15.39
CA ASP A 153 -42.03 11.41 16.49
C ASP A 153 -40.51 11.39 16.32
N VAL A 154 -39.77 11.73 17.36
CA VAL A 154 -38.31 11.63 17.43
C VAL A 154 -37.96 10.38 18.24
N ARG A 155 -37.70 9.28 17.51
CA ARG A 155 -37.41 7.98 18.13
C ARG A 155 -36.02 7.94 18.79
N TYR A 156 -35.03 8.50 18.12
CA TYR A 156 -33.68 8.70 18.65
C TYR A 156 -33.23 10.11 18.32
N PRO A 157 -32.84 10.90 19.31
CA PRO A 157 -32.33 12.26 19.07
C PRO A 157 -30.99 12.19 18.35
N GLN A 158 -30.63 13.26 17.66
CA GLN A 158 -29.31 13.42 17.07
C GLN A 158 -28.23 13.46 18.14
N GLY A 159 -27.17 12.70 17.94
CA GLY A 159 -25.98 12.78 18.76
C GLY A 159 -25.19 14.07 18.50
N GLU A 160 -24.28 14.38 19.40
CA GLU A 160 -23.40 15.55 19.30
C GLU A 160 -22.44 15.45 18.11
N GLY A 161 -22.19 14.23 17.63
CA GLY A 161 -21.18 13.96 16.63
C GLY A 161 -19.75 14.10 17.15
N VAL A 162 -18.78 13.96 16.25
CA VAL A 162 -17.35 14.08 16.56
C VAL A 162 -16.81 15.34 15.90
N ARG A 163 -16.33 16.30 16.72
CA ARG A 163 -15.85 17.59 16.22
C ARG A 163 -14.52 17.44 15.48
N ASP A 164 -14.29 18.30 14.51
CA ASP A 164 -13.04 18.44 13.76
C ASP A 164 -12.50 17.11 13.20
N THR A 165 -13.40 16.28 12.69
CA THR A 165 -13.13 14.90 12.29
C THR A 165 -13.68 14.63 10.89
N ASP A 166 -12.91 13.95 10.07
CA ASP A 166 -13.28 13.45 8.75
C ASP A 166 -13.44 11.93 8.72
N PHE A 167 -12.87 11.24 9.73
CA PHE A 167 -12.92 9.80 9.90
C PHE A 167 -12.83 9.39 11.37
N VAL A 168 -13.75 8.52 11.83
CA VAL A 168 -13.70 7.95 13.18
C VAL A 168 -13.14 6.54 13.13
N LEU A 169 -12.01 6.31 13.79
CA LEU A 169 -11.39 5.01 13.95
C LEU A 169 -11.70 4.45 15.34
N TYR A 170 -12.58 3.46 15.41
CA TYR A 170 -12.84 2.73 16.65
C TYR A 170 -11.72 1.73 16.88
N VAL A 171 -11.12 1.78 18.08
CA VAL A 171 -9.97 0.96 18.46
C VAL A 171 -10.39 0.01 19.55
N ARG A 172 -10.20 -1.27 19.30
CA ARG A 172 -10.51 -2.35 20.25
C ARG A 172 -9.27 -3.22 20.45
N ALA A 173 -9.19 -3.83 21.61
CA ALA A 173 -8.21 -4.88 21.90
C ALA A 173 -8.89 -5.94 22.73
N VAL A 174 -9.65 -6.81 22.07
CA VAL A 174 -10.41 -7.88 22.69
C VAL A 174 -10.08 -9.23 22.07
N SER A 175 -10.13 -10.28 22.88
CA SER A 175 -9.95 -11.65 22.42
C SER A 175 -11.22 -12.13 21.70
N SER A 176 -11.26 -11.89 20.39
CA SER A 176 -12.35 -12.33 19.50
C SER A 176 -12.13 -13.75 18.98
N PHE A 177 -13.15 -14.30 18.32
CA PHE A 177 -13.03 -15.60 17.63
C PHE A 177 -11.89 -15.59 16.59
N ALA A 178 -11.70 -14.51 15.84
CA ALA A 178 -10.59 -14.39 14.88
C ALA A 178 -9.22 -14.47 15.57
N CYS A 179 -9.10 -13.92 16.79
CA CYS A 179 -7.87 -13.95 17.58
C CYS A 179 -7.52 -15.33 18.17
N THR A 180 -8.47 -16.27 18.21
CA THR A 180 -8.30 -17.61 18.83
C THR A 180 -8.03 -18.72 17.81
N GLN A 181 -8.01 -18.39 16.53
CA GLN A 181 -7.72 -19.37 15.48
C GLN A 181 -6.23 -19.76 15.47
N GLU A 182 -5.89 -20.94 14.96
CA GLU A 182 -4.53 -21.45 14.86
C GLU A 182 -3.59 -20.53 14.07
N LEU A 183 -4.12 -19.87 13.03
CA LEU A 183 -3.45 -18.82 12.26
C LEU A 183 -4.02 -17.45 12.61
N SER A 184 -4.12 -17.13 13.91
CA SER A 184 -4.73 -15.90 14.35
C SER A 184 -3.97 -14.67 13.79
N PRO A 185 -4.70 -13.66 13.26
CA PRO A 185 -4.09 -12.42 12.85
C PRO A 185 -3.54 -11.66 14.06
N LEU A 186 -2.62 -10.74 13.80
CA LEU A 186 -2.10 -9.82 14.81
C LEU A 186 -3.12 -8.74 15.16
N ALA A 187 -3.84 -8.29 14.16
CA ALA A 187 -4.97 -7.41 14.20
C ALA A 187 -5.85 -7.70 12.99
N TYR A 188 -7.04 -7.15 12.97
CA TYR A 188 -7.93 -7.12 11.81
C TYR A 188 -8.79 -5.85 11.84
N ALA A 189 -9.23 -5.42 10.66
CA ALA A 189 -9.96 -4.19 10.53
C ALA A 189 -11.03 -4.25 9.44
N THR A 190 -12.04 -3.40 9.56
CA THR A 190 -12.99 -3.14 8.48
C THR A 190 -13.67 -1.79 8.66
N TYR A 191 -14.21 -1.24 7.55
CA TYR A 191 -15.02 -0.03 7.60
C TYR A 191 -16.44 -0.32 8.10
N CYS A 192 -17.08 0.68 8.68
CA CYS A 192 -18.45 0.60 9.16
C CYS A 192 -19.40 1.51 8.42
N TYR A 193 -19.01 2.75 8.17
CA TYR A 193 -19.85 3.80 7.60
C TYR A 193 -19.15 4.46 6.43
N GLN A 194 -19.95 4.79 5.42
CA GLN A 194 -19.55 5.53 4.23
C GLN A 194 -20.41 6.78 4.07
N ASP A 195 -19.87 7.79 3.41
CA ASP A 195 -20.66 8.93 2.94
C ASP A 195 -21.45 8.57 1.67
N GLU A 196 -22.20 9.55 1.15
CA GLU A 196 -23.01 9.37 -0.08
C GLU A 196 -22.14 9.14 -1.32
N ARG A 197 -20.84 9.39 -1.22
CA ARG A 197 -19.85 9.17 -2.28
C ARG A 197 -19.12 7.83 -2.15
N GLY A 198 -19.47 7.01 -1.18
CA GLY A 198 -18.82 5.73 -0.90
C GLY A 198 -17.53 5.84 -0.10
N ARG A 199 -17.07 7.06 0.28
CA ARG A 199 -15.87 7.23 1.10
C ARG A 199 -16.12 6.70 2.51
N PRO A 200 -15.23 5.87 3.06
CA PRO A 200 -15.31 5.49 4.47
C PRO A 200 -15.25 6.70 5.40
N MET A 201 -16.19 6.75 6.34
CA MET A 201 -16.33 7.80 7.37
C MET A 201 -16.04 7.27 8.77
N ALA A 202 -16.19 5.95 8.96
CA ALA A 202 -15.83 5.29 10.20
C ALA A 202 -15.50 3.81 9.92
N GLY A 203 -14.65 3.26 10.77
CA GLY A 203 -14.31 1.86 10.79
C GLY A 203 -13.65 1.47 12.10
N TYR A 204 -13.22 0.21 12.24
CA TYR A 204 -12.57 -0.25 13.45
C TYR A 204 -11.35 -1.11 13.17
N ILE A 205 -10.46 -1.14 14.16
CA ILE A 205 -9.35 -2.08 14.26
C ILE A 205 -9.54 -2.86 15.57
N ASN A 206 -9.40 -4.19 15.53
CA ASN A 206 -9.24 -5.02 16.71
C ASN A 206 -7.83 -5.59 16.76
N VAL A 207 -7.08 -5.27 17.81
CA VAL A 207 -5.76 -5.83 18.09
C VAL A 207 -5.93 -7.07 18.97
N CYS A 208 -5.31 -8.19 18.61
CA CYS A 208 -5.41 -9.43 19.39
C CYS A 208 -4.50 -9.37 20.64
N PRO A 209 -5.06 -9.32 21.87
CA PRO A 209 -4.29 -9.06 23.09
C PRO A 209 -3.18 -10.07 23.35
N GLN A 210 -3.43 -11.36 23.07
CA GLN A 210 -2.50 -12.45 23.35
C GLN A 210 -1.14 -12.32 22.64
N ASN A 211 -1.11 -11.54 21.56
CA ASN A 211 0.09 -11.36 20.74
C ASN A 211 0.84 -10.07 21.07
N MET A 212 0.24 -9.19 21.88
CA MET A 212 0.72 -7.80 22.07
C MET A 212 2.13 -7.71 22.66
N SER A 213 2.47 -8.58 23.61
CA SER A 213 3.79 -8.61 24.27
C SER A 213 4.92 -9.09 23.35
N SER A 214 4.62 -9.90 22.33
CA SER A 214 5.61 -10.48 21.41
C SER A 214 6.04 -9.53 20.28
N TYR A 215 5.37 -8.37 20.11
CA TYR A 215 5.69 -7.43 19.03
C TYR A 215 6.61 -6.31 19.46
N SER A 216 7.60 -6.01 18.61
CA SER A 216 8.30 -4.74 18.69
C SER A 216 7.35 -3.58 18.36
N THR A 217 7.67 -2.39 18.85
CA THR A 217 6.88 -1.18 18.56
C THR A 217 6.80 -0.90 17.05
N ASP A 218 7.88 -1.15 16.30
CA ASP A 218 7.88 -0.95 14.84
C ASP A 218 6.99 -1.97 14.14
N ARG A 219 6.96 -3.24 14.61
CA ARG A 219 6.04 -4.25 14.09
C ARG A 219 4.60 -3.86 14.34
N LEU A 220 4.29 -3.38 15.54
CA LEU A 220 2.94 -2.91 15.88
C LEU A 220 2.52 -1.73 15.00
N ARG A 221 3.39 -0.72 14.81
CA ARG A 221 3.11 0.41 13.92
C ARG A 221 2.84 -0.01 12.48
N MET A 222 3.65 -0.93 11.97
CA MET A 222 3.48 -1.46 10.62
C MET A 222 2.13 -2.17 10.46
N ILE A 223 1.74 -3.01 11.41
CA ILE A 223 0.46 -3.72 11.40
C ILE A 223 -0.70 -2.71 11.48
N LEU A 224 -0.65 -1.76 12.41
CA LEU A 224 -1.68 -0.73 12.52
C LEU A 224 -1.82 0.10 11.23
N LEU A 225 -0.72 0.43 10.56
CA LEU A 225 -0.78 1.12 9.28
C LEU A 225 -1.45 0.25 8.20
N HIS A 226 -1.10 -1.03 8.13
CA HIS A 226 -1.74 -1.99 7.22
C HIS A 226 -3.27 -2.03 7.45
N GLU A 227 -3.71 -2.15 8.70
CA GLU A 227 -5.12 -2.21 9.05
C GLU A 227 -5.86 -0.89 8.76
N VAL A 228 -5.22 0.26 9.02
CA VAL A 228 -5.81 1.56 8.69
C VAL A 228 -6.02 1.69 7.18
N LEU A 229 -5.08 1.22 6.36
CA LEU A 229 -5.22 1.24 4.90
C LEU A 229 -6.40 0.36 4.44
N HIS A 230 -6.65 -0.78 5.07
CA HIS A 230 -7.85 -1.57 4.79
C HIS A 230 -9.14 -0.79 5.07
N VAL A 231 -9.22 -0.17 6.24
CA VAL A 231 -10.41 0.58 6.68
C VAL A 231 -10.68 1.78 5.78
N MET A 232 -9.63 2.41 5.26
CA MET A 232 -9.73 3.62 4.44
C MET A 232 -10.01 3.35 2.96
N GLY A 233 -9.76 2.14 2.45
CA GLY A 233 -10.03 1.92 1.03
C GLY A 233 -9.46 0.65 0.41
N PHE A 234 -8.42 0.05 0.97
CA PHE A 234 -7.77 -1.10 0.37
C PHE A 234 -8.52 -2.42 0.69
N THR A 235 -9.73 -2.56 0.18
CA THR A 235 -10.52 -3.79 0.32
C THR A 235 -11.47 -3.97 -0.86
N ARG A 236 -11.72 -5.22 -1.26
CA ARG A 236 -12.54 -5.60 -2.41
C ARG A 236 -13.91 -4.91 -2.41
N HIS A 237 -14.56 -4.84 -1.26
CA HIS A 237 -15.89 -4.25 -1.18
C HIS A 237 -15.89 -2.75 -1.49
N LEU A 238 -14.83 -2.03 -1.10
CA LEU A 238 -14.68 -0.61 -1.39
C LEU A 238 -14.20 -0.33 -2.81
N PHE A 239 -13.50 -1.26 -3.46
CA PHE A 239 -13.07 -1.09 -4.86
C PHE A 239 -14.27 -0.88 -5.79
N GLU A 240 -15.42 -1.52 -5.53
CA GLU A 240 -16.63 -1.35 -6.34
C GLU A 240 -17.25 0.05 -6.19
N ASP A 241 -16.93 0.77 -5.14
CA ASP A 241 -17.40 2.13 -4.85
C ASP A 241 -16.45 3.22 -5.37
N PHE A 242 -15.33 2.85 -6.01
CA PHE A 242 -14.36 3.80 -6.53
C PHE A 242 -15.00 4.70 -7.58
N ARG A 243 -14.68 5.98 -7.50
CA ARG A 243 -15.17 6.98 -8.45
C ARG A 243 -14.22 7.05 -9.66
N GLN A 244 -14.80 7.26 -10.85
CA GLN A 244 -13.99 7.40 -12.06
C GLN A 244 -13.30 8.75 -12.20
N CYS A 245 -13.51 9.68 -11.26
CA CYS A 245 -13.04 11.05 -11.32
C CYS A 245 -12.08 11.35 -10.18
N SER A 246 -10.91 11.87 -10.53
CA SER A 246 -9.94 12.39 -9.57
C SER A 246 -10.44 13.69 -8.93
N LEU A 247 -10.13 13.90 -7.63
CA LEU A 247 -10.39 15.16 -6.93
C LEU A 247 -9.52 16.34 -7.46
N THR A 248 -8.49 16.02 -8.25
CA THR A 248 -7.54 17.01 -8.78
C THR A 248 -7.95 17.60 -10.12
N ASP A 249 -8.93 16.99 -10.82
CA ASP A 249 -9.40 17.51 -12.10
C ASP A 249 -10.35 18.68 -11.89
N GLU A 250 -10.08 19.81 -12.55
CA GLU A 250 -11.00 20.95 -12.61
C GLU A 250 -12.38 20.56 -13.23
N LEU A 251 -12.43 19.44 -13.93
CA LEU A 251 -13.62 18.79 -14.49
C LEU A 251 -14.39 17.93 -13.49
N SER A 252 -13.95 17.79 -12.25
CA SER A 252 -14.59 16.95 -11.22
C SER A 252 -16.06 17.35 -10.93
N SER A 253 -16.44 18.58 -11.28
CA SER A 253 -17.85 19.05 -11.23
C SER A 253 -18.76 18.40 -12.27
N MET A 254 -18.20 17.73 -13.28
CA MET A 254 -18.95 17.07 -14.37
C MET A 254 -19.04 15.55 -14.21
N CYS A 255 -18.55 15.00 -13.11
CA CYS A 255 -18.72 13.58 -12.83
C CYS A 255 -20.20 13.26 -12.56
N ASN A 256 -20.90 12.81 -13.58
CA ASN A 256 -22.27 12.35 -13.43
C ASN A 256 -22.31 11.01 -12.70
N ASP A 257 -23.18 10.88 -11.70
CA ASP A 257 -23.42 9.62 -10.96
C ASP A 257 -23.96 8.48 -11.85
N SER A 258 -24.21 8.76 -13.14
CA SER A 258 -24.82 7.84 -14.10
C SER A 258 -23.83 7.06 -14.97
N ASP A 259 -22.53 7.35 -14.91
CA ASP A 259 -21.56 6.60 -15.70
C ASP A 259 -21.44 5.18 -15.15
N ILE A 260 -21.87 4.20 -15.95
CA ILE A 260 -21.87 2.78 -15.65
C ILE A 260 -20.43 2.38 -15.28
N ARG A 261 -20.21 2.17 -13.99
CA ARG A 261 -18.93 1.76 -13.44
C ARG A 261 -18.60 0.34 -13.92
N ARG A 262 -17.54 0.18 -14.69
CA ARG A 262 -16.94 -1.13 -14.87
C ARG A 262 -16.25 -1.47 -13.55
N SER A 263 -16.39 -2.73 -13.10
CA SER A 263 -15.66 -3.19 -11.93
C SER A 263 -14.16 -2.87 -12.09
N PRO A 264 -13.55 -2.15 -11.14
CA PRO A 264 -12.11 -1.82 -11.21
C PRO A 264 -11.23 -3.07 -11.11
N VAL A 265 -11.77 -4.18 -10.62
CA VAL A 265 -11.10 -5.48 -10.57
C VAL A 265 -11.55 -6.34 -11.72
N GLN A 266 -10.63 -6.75 -12.58
CA GLN A 266 -10.88 -7.64 -13.70
C GLN A 266 -9.91 -8.83 -13.67
N ILE A 267 -10.32 -9.93 -14.29
CA ILE A 267 -9.45 -11.09 -14.47
C ILE A 267 -8.61 -10.87 -15.73
N VAL A 268 -7.29 -10.77 -15.55
CA VAL A 268 -6.32 -10.64 -16.64
C VAL A 268 -5.29 -11.74 -16.46
N ASN A 269 -5.10 -12.54 -17.50
CA ASN A 269 -4.21 -13.72 -17.48
C ASN A 269 -4.50 -14.67 -16.29
N GLY A 270 -5.78 -14.89 -16.00
CA GLY A 270 -6.22 -15.77 -14.91
C GLY A 270 -6.15 -15.17 -13.50
N LEU A 271 -5.60 -13.98 -13.34
CA LEU A 271 -5.43 -13.32 -12.04
C LEU A 271 -6.34 -12.09 -11.90
N PRO A 272 -6.94 -11.86 -10.72
CA PRO A 272 -7.67 -10.63 -10.43
C PRO A 272 -6.70 -9.45 -10.31
N ARG A 273 -6.95 -8.37 -11.04
CA ARG A 273 -6.09 -7.19 -11.09
C ARG A 273 -6.89 -5.90 -11.02
N LEU A 274 -6.30 -4.86 -10.42
CA LEU A 274 -6.84 -3.51 -10.49
C LEU A 274 -6.46 -2.88 -11.84
N LEU A 275 -7.47 -2.40 -12.57
CA LEU A 275 -7.32 -1.75 -13.87
C LEU A 275 -7.62 -0.24 -13.77
N THR A 276 -7.16 0.39 -12.74
CA THR A 276 -7.41 1.79 -12.46
C THR A 276 -6.24 2.68 -12.90
N PRO A 277 -6.48 3.94 -13.32
CA PRO A 277 -5.48 4.75 -14.03
C PRO A 277 -4.20 5.03 -13.25
N ALA A 278 -4.31 5.41 -11.97
CA ALA A 278 -3.15 5.74 -11.16
C ALA A 278 -2.32 4.48 -10.84
N VAL A 279 -2.98 3.35 -10.52
CA VAL A 279 -2.29 2.06 -10.31
C VAL A 279 -1.54 1.64 -11.58
N GLN A 280 -2.15 1.77 -12.77
CA GLN A 280 -1.46 1.48 -14.03
C GLN A 280 -0.28 2.41 -14.28
N ARG A 281 -0.41 3.70 -13.99
CA ARG A 281 0.65 4.70 -14.11
C ARG A 281 1.86 4.32 -13.25
N GLU A 282 1.63 4.06 -11.97
CA GLU A 282 2.69 3.72 -11.03
C GLU A 282 3.33 2.35 -11.36
N ALA A 283 2.54 1.37 -11.83
CA ALA A 283 3.07 0.08 -12.28
C ALA A 283 3.98 0.22 -13.51
N LYS A 284 3.56 1.01 -14.52
CA LYS A 284 4.39 1.30 -15.71
C LYS A 284 5.72 1.93 -15.32
N GLN A 285 5.69 2.88 -14.41
CA GLN A 285 6.87 3.60 -13.96
C GLN A 285 7.76 2.68 -13.13
N HIS A 286 7.20 1.92 -12.18
CA HIS A 286 7.95 1.04 -11.29
C HIS A 286 8.66 -0.08 -12.03
N PHE A 287 7.93 -0.82 -12.87
CA PHE A 287 8.50 -1.92 -13.65
C PHE A 287 9.28 -1.46 -14.88
N ASN A 288 9.24 -0.17 -15.22
CA ASN A 288 9.81 0.36 -16.47
C ASN A 288 9.24 -0.36 -17.72
N CYS A 289 7.91 -0.54 -17.74
CA CYS A 289 7.18 -1.23 -18.82
C CYS A 289 5.99 -0.39 -19.28
N GLN A 290 6.09 0.25 -20.43
CA GLN A 290 5.04 1.13 -20.96
C GLN A 290 3.81 0.37 -21.49
N ASP A 291 3.97 -0.89 -21.84
CA ASP A 291 2.90 -1.73 -22.40
C ASP A 291 1.95 -2.31 -21.33
N VAL A 292 2.27 -2.17 -20.05
CA VAL A 292 1.40 -2.62 -18.95
C VAL A 292 0.07 -1.87 -18.99
N LYS A 293 -1.03 -2.63 -19.05
CA LYS A 293 -2.41 -2.10 -19.05
C LYS A 293 -3.18 -2.44 -17.78
N PHE A 294 -2.50 -2.90 -16.75
CA PHE A 294 -3.08 -3.37 -15.48
C PHE A 294 -2.07 -3.20 -14.35
N GLY A 295 -2.57 -3.16 -13.12
CA GLY A 295 -1.76 -3.17 -11.91
C GLY A 295 -1.30 -4.58 -11.51
N PRO A 296 -0.59 -4.69 -10.39
CA PRO A 296 -0.27 -5.97 -9.78
C PRO A 296 -1.54 -6.79 -9.51
N ALA A 297 -1.38 -8.11 -9.42
CA ALA A 297 -2.50 -8.97 -9.07
C ALA A 297 -2.91 -8.78 -7.61
N LEU A 298 -4.18 -9.01 -7.34
CA LEU A 298 -4.72 -9.16 -6.00
C LEU A 298 -4.67 -10.63 -5.59
N GLN A 299 -4.37 -10.89 -4.34
CA GLN A 299 -4.39 -12.23 -3.78
C GLN A 299 -5.77 -12.55 -3.19
N LYS A 300 -6.27 -13.75 -3.50
CA LYS A 300 -7.51 -14.25 -2.94
C LYS A 300 -7.22 -14.97 -1.63
N GLU A 301 -7.67 -14.41 -0.53
CA GLU A 301 -7.65 -15.06 0.78
C GLU A 301 -9.07 -15.24 1.32
N GLY A 302 -9.43 -16.46 1.70
CA GLY A 302 -10.78 -16.74 2.21
C GLY A 302 -11.92 -16.30 1.27
N GLY A 303 -11.64 -16.12 -0.04
CA GLY A 303 -12.62 -15.59 -0.99
C GLY A 303 -12.57 -14.07 -1.16
N ILE A 304 -11.80 -13.33 -0.37
CA ILE A 304 -11.73 -11.86 -0.36
C ILE A 304 -10.45 -11.39 -1.05
N LEU A 305 -10.57 -10.35 -1.89
CA LEU A 305 -9.46 -9.72 -2.62
C LEU A 305 -9.10 -8.40 -1.94
N SER A 306 -8.40 -8.46 -0.81
CA SER A 306 -8.04 -7.28 -0.02
C SER A 306 -6.53 -7.08 0.14
N HIS A 307 -5.74 -7.83 -0.61
CA HIS A 307 -4.28 -7.75 -0.56
C HIS A 307 -3.67 -7.83 -1.96
N TRP A 308 -2.47 -7.27 -2.11
CA TRP A 308 -1.63 -7.55 -3.26
C TRP A 308 -1.19 -9.01 -3.28
N ASN A 309 -0.98 -9.57 -4.46
CA ASN A 309 -0.33 -10.86 -4.63
C ASN A 309 1.06 -10.82 -3.98
N ARG A 310 1.30 -11.76 -3.08
CA ARG A 310 2.48 -11.80 -2.22
C ARG A 310 3.80 -11.89 -2.99
N TYR A 311 3.80 -12.57 -4.13
CA TYR A 311 4.99 -12.70 -4.96
C TYR A 311 5.25 -11.44 -5.77
N GLN A 312 4.24 -10.92 -6.47
CA GLN A 312 4.40 -9.75 -7.35
C GLN A 312 4.73 -8.47 -6.59
N MET A 313 4.26 -8.37 -5.34
CA MET A 313 4.47 -7.21 -4.48
C MET A 313 5.22 -7.58 -3.20
N TYR A 314 6.21 -8.49 -3.31
CA TYR A 314 6.97 -8.97 -2.16
C TYR A 314 7.67 -7.81 -1.43
N GLY A 315 7.34 -7.62 -0.16
CA GLY A 315 7.78 -6.48 0.65
C GLY A 315 6.84 -5.27 0.64
N SER A 316 5.74 -5.27 -0.14
CA SER A 316 4.70 -4.24 0.00
C SER A 316 3.92 -4.43 1.30
N ILE A 317 3.55 -3.31 1.93
CA ILE A 317 2.78 -3.32 3.18
C ILE A 317 1.40 -3.98 3.01
N MET A 318 0.79 -3.90 1.82
CA MET A 318 -0.55 -4.46 1.57
C MET A 318 -0.52 -5.90 1.03
N THR A 319 0.55 -6.65 1.28
CA THR A 319 0.55 -8.12 1.12
C THR A 319 -0.05 -8.81 2.36
N PRO A 320 -0.61 -10.04 2.23
CA PRO A 320 -1.31 -10.71 3.34
C PRO A 320 -0.48 -10.90 4.61
N ASN A 321 0.80 -11.17 4.45
CA ASN A 321 1.74 -11.34 5.55
C ASN A 321 2.97 -10.47 5.26
N PRO A 322 2.91 -9.18 5.58
CA PRO A 322 4.05 -8.31 5.40
C PRO A 322 5.24 -8.81 6.22
N GLY A 323 6.42 -8.68 5.66
CA GLY A 323 7.68 -9.11 6.27
C GLY A 323 8.05 -8.36 7.54
N PRO A 324 9.29 -8.44 7.99
CA PRO A 324 9.80 -7.59 9.07
C PRO A 324 9.68 -6.10 8.70
N PRO A 325 9.52 -5.19 9.68
CA PRO A 325 9.29 -3.76 9.40
C PRO A 325 10.35 -3.12 8.50
N HIS A 326 11.62 -3.52 8.62
CA HIS A 326 12.72 -2.98 7.81
C HIS A 326 12.78 -3.54 6.38
N LEU A 327 11.94 -4.53 6.05
CA LEU A 327 11.78 -5.13 4.73
C LEU A 327 10.36 -4.94 4.16
N THR A 328 9.57 -4.08 4.80
CA THR A 328 8.18 -3.81 4.41
C THR A 328 8.01 -2.33 4.11
N PHE A 329 7.39 -2.01 2.98
CA PHE A 329 7.36 -0.67 2.41
C PHE A 329 5.93 -0.23 2.07
N LEU A 330 5.64 1.03 2.33
CA LEU A 330 4.47 1.72 1.79
C LEU A 330 4.80 2.20 0.38
N ASP A 331 4.47 1.41 -0.61
CA ASP A 331 4.82 1.63 -2.01
C ASP A 331 3.84 2.56 -2.74
N ARG A 332 4.30 3.12 -3.87
CA ARG A 332 3.52 4.04 -4.69
C ARG A 332 2.30 3.40 -5.34
N MET A 333 2.34 2.11 -5.69
CA MET A 333 1.18 1.41 -6.28
C MET A 333 0.08 1.22 -5.24
N THR A 334 0.45 0.96 -3.99
CA THR A 334 -0.49 0.96 -2.86
C THR A 334 -1.15 2.34 -2.68
N LEU A 335 -0.38 3.42 -2.71
CA LEU A 335 -0.91 4.78 -2.62
C LEU A 335 -1.82 5.15 -3.81
N ALA A 336 -1.50 4.65 -5.00
CA ALA A 336 -2.29 4.88 -6.20
C ALA A 336 -3.73 4.33 -6.11
N VAL A 337 -3.94 3.25 -5.33
CA VAL A 337 -5.29 2.72 -5.08
C VAL A 337 -6.18 3.76 -4.42
N PHE A 338 -5.64 4.55 -3.50
CA PHE A 338 -6.38 5.62 -2.81
C PHE A 338 -6.63 6.84 -3.71
N GLU A 339 -5.71 7.19 -4.61
CA GLU A 339 -5.95 8.19 -5.64
C GLU A 339 -7.11 7.76 -6.55
N ASP A 340 -7.05 6.52 -7.03
CA ASP A 340 -8.07 5.95 -7.93
C ASP A 340 -9.45 5.78 -7.27
N SER A 341 -9.54 5.79 -5.95
CA SER A 341 -10.83 5.81 -5.24
C SER A 341 -11.63 7.08 -5.53
N GLY A 342 -10.96 8.18 -5.89
CA GLY A 342 -11.55 9.51 -6.04
C GLY A 342 -11.98 10.15 -4.72
N TRP A 343 -11.60 9.58 -3.59
CA TRP A 343 -11.91 10.08 -2.24
C TRP A 343 -10.78 10.90 -1.63
N TYR A 344 -9.55 10.61 -2.05
CA TYR A 344 -8.33 11.18 -1.47
C TYR A 344 -7.45 11.85 -2.52
N THR A 345 -6.83 12.95 -2.14
CA THR A 345 -5.63 13.46 -2.80
C THR A 345 -4.42 12.90 -2.06
N VAL A 346 -3.49 12.29 -2.79
CA VAL A 346 -2.37 11.53 -2.22
C VAL A 346 -1.06 12.28 -2.36
N ASP A 347 -0.29 12.36 -1.27
CA ASP A 347 1.09 12.84 -1.29
C ASP A 347 2.06 11.68 -1.52
N TYR A 348 2.49 11.49 -2.75
CA TYR A 348 3.43 10.43 -3.13
C TYR A 348 4.86 10.62 -2.60
N SER A 349 5.20 11.77 -2.04
CA SER A 349 6.49 11.97 -1.39
C SER A 349 6.62 11.16 -0.10
N GLN A 350 5.49 10.68 0.43
CA GLN A 350 5.42 9.83 1.62
C GLN A 350 5.61 8.33 1.30
N ALA A 351 5.66 7.96 0.03
CA ALA A 351 5.98 6.59 -0.38
C ALA A 351 7.43 6.25 -0.06
N GLU A 352 7.66 5.00 0.27
CA GLU A 352 8.99 4.45 0.53
C GLU A 352 9.59 3.83 -0.73
N ASP A 353 10.92 3.73 -0.79
CA ASP A 353 11.63 3.12 -1.92
C ASP A 353 11.38 1.60 -1.96
N PHE A 354 10.36 1.23 -2.69
CA PHE A 354 10.01 -0.15 -2.98
C PHE A 354 10.81 -0.64 -4.19
N LEU A 355 11.61 -1.69 -4.02
CA LEU A 355 12.61 -2.08 -5.02
C LEU A 355 12.31 -3.41 -5.70
N TRP A 356 11.44 -4.23 -5.14
CA TRP A 356 11.07 -5.51 -5.74
C TRP A 356 10.44 -5.31 -7.12
N GLY A 357 11.07 -5.88 -8.15
CA GLY A 357 10.64 -5.74 -9.54
C GLY A 357 10.93 -4.40 -10.20
N LYS A 358 11.57 -3.45 -9.50
CA LYS A 358 11.86 -2.11 -10.05
C LYS A 358 12.80 -2.22 -11.25
N ASP A 359 12.42 -1.57 -12.36
CA ASP A 359 13.16 -1.51 -13.63
C ASP A 359 13.42 -2.88 -14.31
N GLU A 360 12.71 -3.94 -13.91
CA GLU A 360 12.86 -5.28 -14.49
C GLU A 360 12.24 -5.41 -15.90
N GLY A 361 11.49 -4.42 -16.31
CA GLY A 361 10.82 -4.39 -17.61
C GLY A 361 9.55 -5.24 -17.66
N CYS A 362 8.99 -5.39 -18.86
CA CYS A 362 7.73 -6.12 -19.06
C CYS A 362 7.83 -7.63 -18.81
N LYS A 363 9.02 -8.15 -18.64
CA LYS A 363 9.27 -9.56 -18.32
C LYS A 363 9.21 -9.87 -16.83
N PHE A 364 9.31 -8.85 -15.97
CA PHE A 364 8.96 -9.03 -14.54
C PHE A 364 7.46 -9.31 -14.49
N ASP A 365 7.16 -10.55 -14.85
CA ASP A 365 5.80 -10.84 -15.09
C ASP A 365 5.06 -10.87 -13.81
N LEU A 366 4.40 -10.09 -13.88
CA LEU A 366 3.03 -10.12 -13.79
C LEU A 366 2.44 -11.52 -14.01
N THR A 367 3.09 -12.50 -14.56
CA THR A 367 2.62 -13.88 -14.67
C THR A 367 3.61 -14.95 -14.23
N THR A 368 4.86 -14.87 -14.55
CA THR A 368 5.78 -16.00 -14.29
C THR A 368 7.23 -15.57 -14.45
N SER A 369 7.85 -14.92 -13.47
CA SER A 369 9.26 -14.59 -13.63
C SER A 369 10.20 -15.69 -13.13
N PRO A 370 10.94 -16.35 -14.00
CA PRO A 370 11.93 -17.35 -13.58
C PRO A 370 13.16 -16.76 -12.87
N GLY A 371 13.30 -15.42 -12.83
CA GLY A 371 14.51 -14.76 -12.32
C GLY A 371 14.66 -14.70 -10.80
N HIS A 372 13.61 -15.00 -10.03
CA HIS A 372 13.62 -14.91 -8.56
C HIS A 372 13.36 -16.26 -7.87
N THR A 373 13.47 -17.35 -8.57
CA THR A 373 13.28 -18.68 -7.98
C THR A 373 14.56 -19.17 -7.32
N CYS A 374 14.46 -19.59 -6.09
CA CYS A 374 15.48 -20.30 -5.33
C CYS A 374 15.03 -21.74 -5.05
N ILE A 375 15.94 -22.61 -4.66
CA ILE A 375 15.61 -23.98 -4.27
C ILE A 375 15.13 -24.00 -2.82
N LEU A 376 13.98 -24.61 -2.56
CA LEU A 376 13.38 -24.66 -1.23
C LEU A 376 14.36 -25.15 -0.17
N GLY A 377 14.46 -24.42 0.94
CA GLY A 377 15.36 -24.72 2.05
C GLY A 377 16.81 -24.26 1.83
N GLU A 378 17.18 -23.72 0.67
CA GLU A 378 18.49 -23.08 0.52
C GLU A 378 18.59 -21.81 1.36
N HIS A 379 19.81 -21.58 1.88
CA HIS A 379 20.16 -20.36 2.59
C HIS A 379 20.78 -19.36 1.62
N GLY A 380 20.35 -18.12 1.68
CA GLY A 380 20.83 -17.06 0.80
C GLY A 380 20.68 -15.69 1.44
N CYS A 381 20.63 -14.67 0.59
CA CYS A 381 20.37 -13.30 0.98
C CYS A 381 18.94 -12.89 0.57
N HIS A 382 18.28 -12.13 1.44
CA HIS A 382 17.07 -11.42 1.06
C HIS A 382 17.38 -10.47 -0.11
N SER A 383 16.41 -10.24 -0.99
CA SER A 383 16.58 -9.40 -2.19
C SER A 383 17.12 -7.99 -1.91
N LEU A 384 16.96 -7.48 -0.70
CA LEU A 384 17.51 -6.19 -0.27
C LEU A 384 18.90 -6.31 0.38
N HIS A 385 19.49 -7.47 0.41
CA HIS A 385 20.80 -7.71 1.02
C HIS A 385 20.94 -7.27 2.50
N ARG A 386 19.85 -6.93 3.18
CA ARG A 386 19.90 -6.52 4.61
C ARG A 386 20.02 -7.71 5.56
N ASP A 387 19.47 -8.83 5.16
CA ASP A 387 19.31 -10.02 5.98
C ASP A 387 19.76 -11.27 5.23
N ARG A 388 20.25 -12.25 5.99
CA ARG A 388 20.29 -13.63 5.52
C ARG A 388 18.85 -14.12 5.35
N ALA A 389 18.66 -15.14 4.54
CA ALA A 389 17.32 -15.62 4.22
C ALA A 389 17.32 -17.11 3.91
N VAL A 390 16.13 -17.72 4.00
CA VAL A 390 15.88 -19.10 3.58
C VAL A 390 14.88 -19.08 2.44
N CYS A 391 15.12 -19.89 1.45
CA CYS A 391 14.21 -20.04 0.33
C CYS A 391 12.90 -20.70 0.78
N LYS A 392 11.80 -19.98 0.64
CA LYS A 392 10.45 -20.44 0.99
C LYS A 392 9.47 -20.23 -0.15
N GLN A 393 8.49 -21.10 -0.22
CA GLN A 393 7.38 -20.97 -1.13
C GLN A 393 6.42 -19.88 -0.64
N LEU A 394 6.01 -18.95 -1.52
CA LEU A 394 5.12 -17.85 -1.17
C LEU A 394 3.65 -18.11 -1.50
N SER A 395 3.34 -19.03 -2.40
CA SER A 395 1.95 -19.32 -2.82
C SER A 395 1.56 -20.77 -2.55
N VAL A 396 0.29 -20.98 -2.27
CA VAL A 396 -0.30 -22.33 -2.12
C VAL A 396 -0.31 -23.09 -3.46
N GLU A 397 -0.31 -22.35 -4.57
CA GLU A 397 -0.33 -22.89 -5.95
C GLU A 397 1.03 -23.32 -6.48
N GLY A 398 2.09 -23.16 -5.69
CA GLY A 398 3.32 -23.94 -5.83
C GLY A 398 4.39 -23.43 -6.78
N GLU A 399 4.19 -22.33 -7.52
CA GLU A 399 5.12 -21.98 -8.61
C GLU A 399 6.23 -20.98 -8.23
N HIS A 400 6.14 -20.31 -7.07
CA HIS A 400 7.05 -19.22 -6.72
C HIS A 400 7.71 -19.40 -5.37
N SER A 401 9.03 -19.43 -5.36
CA SER A 401 9.86 -19.42 -4.16
C SER A 401 10.75 -18.20 -4.14
N VAL A 402 10.96 -17.63 -2.97
CA VAL A 402 11.85 -16.48 -2.75
C VAL A 402 12.65 -16.66 -1.46
N PHE A 403 13.72 -15.91 -1.33
CA PHE A 403 14.47 -15.81 -0.09
C PHE A 403 13.74 -14.95 0.94
N VAL A 404 13.25 -15.57 2.01
CA VAL A 404 12.50 -14.93 3.10
C VAL A 404 13.39 -14.79 4.32
N SER A 405 13.49 -13.58 4.84
CA SER A 405 14.17 -13.32 6.13
C SER A 405 13.29 -13.79 7.29
N GLU A 406 13.92 -14.37 8.29
CA GLU A 406 13.32 -14.80 9.55
C GLU A 406 13.91 -14.00 10.73
N PRO A 407 13.21 -13.96 11.88
CA PRO A 407 13.75 -13.31 13.08
C PRO A 407 15.14 -13.87 13.45
N GLY A 408 16.09 -12.97 13.69
CA GLY A 408 17.48 -13.33 14.01
C GLY A 408 18.39 -13.51 12.80
N MET A 409 17.88 -13.27 11.58
CA MET A 409 18.69 -13.33 10.35
C MET A 409 19.24 -11.96 9.91
N GLU A 410 18.90 -10.88 10.64
CA GLU A 410 19.32 -9.53 10.32
C GLU A 410 20.85 -9.36 10.44
N CYS A 411 21.52 -8.94 9.37
CA CYS A 411 22.96 -8.65 9.39
C CYS A 411 23.31 -7.47 10.31
N SER A 412 22.34 -6.60 10.59
CA SER A 412 22.50 -5.45 11.47
C SER A 412 22.47 -5.79 12.97
N LYS A 413 21.96 -6.96 13.36
CA LYS A 413 21.66 -7.30 14.77
C LYS A 413 22.30 -8.60 15.26
N GLY A 414 23.03 -9.31 14.44
CA GLY A 414 23.64 -10.59 14.84
C GLY A 414 24.68 -10.44 15.96
N ASP A 415 24.90 -11.52 16.70
CA ASP A 415 25.86 -11.56 17.80
C ASP A 415 27.29 -11.88 17.31
N ASN A 416 28.19 -10.92 17.43
CA ASN A 416 29.58 -11.08 17.04
C ASN A 416 30.36 -12.02 17.97
N SER A 417 29.91 -12.29 19.20
CA SER A 417 30.55 -13.21 20.10
C SER A 417 30.38 -14.67 19.68
N MET A 418 29.17 -15.01 19.20
CA MET A 418 28.87 -16.33 18.66
C MET A 418 29.51 -16.57 17.28
N ALA A 419 29.84 -15.48 16.57
CA ALA A 419 30.47 -15.53 15.26
C ALA A 419 32.01 -15.60 15.31
N ALA A 420 32.62 -15.86 16.46
CA ALA A 420 34.10 -15.86 16.62
C ALA A 420 34.79 -16.85 15.68
N SER A 421 34.15 -17.96 15.33
CA SER A 421 34.66 -18.97 14.38
C SER A 421 34.23 -18.71 12.93
N SER A 422 33.38 -17.72 12.68
CA SER A 422 32.88 -17.38 11.33
C SER A 422 33.63 -16.17 10.78
N LEU A 423 33.58 -16.01 9.46
CA LEU A 423 34.12 -14.85 8.76
C LEU A 423 33.15 -13.63 8.81
N GLU A 424 31.98 -13.80 9.40
CA GLU A 424 30.91 -12.81 9.41
C GLU A 424 31.18 -11.65 10.38
N ILE A 425 30.64 -10.50 10.01
CA ILE A 425 30.59 -9.30 10.85
C ILE A 425 29.16 -8.83 10.90
N PHE A 426 28.61 -8.72 12.11
CA PHE A 426 27.27 -8.17 12.34
C PHE A 426 27.38 -6.74 12.85
N SER A 427 26.83 -5.79 12.10
CA SER A 427 26.84 -4.38 12.46
C SER A 427 25.77 -3.63 11.63
N ARG A 428 25.47 -2.38 12.01
CA ARG A 428 24.57 -1.52 11.20
C ARG A 428 25.06 -1.30 9.76
N GLN A 429 26.36 -1.52 9.52
CA GLN A 429 27.00 -1.39 8.21
C GLN A 429 27.15 -2.75 7.52
N SER A 430 26.60 -3.82 8.07
CA SER A 430 26.69 -5.15 7.47
C SER A 430 25.53 -5.43 6.55
N LEU A 431 25.84 -6.06 5.43
CA LEU A 431 24.91 -6.56 4.44
C LEU A 431 25.14 -8.05 4.22
N CYS A 432 24.15 -8.70 3.64
CA CYS A 432 24.24 -10.09 3.23
C CYS A 432 24.86 -10.22 1.84
N PHE A 433 25.86 -11.08 1.72
CA PHE A 433 26.52 -11.45 0.48
C PHE A 433 26.40 -12.96 0.27
N MET A 434 26.15 -13.38 -0.95
CA MET A 434 26.22 -14.79 -1.29
C MET A 434 27.68 -15.23 -1.30
N SER A 435 28.02 -16.24 -0.52
CA SER A 435 29.38 -16.68 -0.34
C SER A 435 29.47 -18.17 -0.03
N ASN A 436 30.55 -18.81 -0.46
CA ASN A 436 30.94 -20.15 -0.06
C ASN A 436 32.32 -20.17 0.60
N LEU A 437 32.76 -19.02 1.13
CA LEU A 437 34.02 -18.87 1.81
C LEU A 437 34.11 -19.74 3.07
N THR A 438 35.22 -20.40 3.22
CA THR A 438 35.58 -21.20 4.41
C THR A 438 37.05 -21.09 4.71
N ALA A 439 37.38 -21.10 6.02
CA ALA A 439 38.76 -21.20 6.50
C ALA A 439 39.32 -22.65 6.40
N GLN A 440 38.46 -23.62 6.13
CA GLN A 440 38.83 -25.02 5.97
C GLN A 440 38.92 -25.34 4.46
N ASN A 441 39.85 -26.21 4.08
CA ASN A 441 40.01 -26.69 2.71
C ASN A 441 38.84 -27.60 2.26
N THR A 442 37.61 -27.20 2.60
CA THR A 442 36.38 -27.91 2.27
C THR A 442 35.52 -27.03 1.39
N SER A 443 35.01 -27.60 0.33
CA SER A 443 34.04 -26.92 -0.50
C SER A 443 32.69 -26.83 0.23
N GLN A 444 32.16 -25.63 0.40
CA GLN A 444 30.83 -25.40 0.95
C GLN A 444 29.87 -24.91 -0.13
N ARG A 445 28.57 -25.16 0.04
CA ARG A 445 27.54 -24.59 -0.82
C ARG A 445 27.44 -23.08 -0.56
N PRO A 446 27.18 -22.26 -1.59
CA PRO A 446 26.93 -20.86 -1.40
C PRO A 446 25.77 -20.63 -0.43
N ALA A 447 25.95 -19.70 0.49
CA ALA A 447 24.94 -19.28 1.44
C ALA A 447 25.02 -17.77 1.70
N GLY A 448 23.99 -17.19 2.27
CA GLY A 448 24.01 -15.80 2.72
C GLY A 448 24.89 -15.64 3.94
N GLN A 449 25.89 -14.77 3.86
CA GLN A 449 26.80 -14.41 4.94
C GLN A 449 26.84 -12.89 5.15
N CYS A 450 26.93 -12.46 6.39
CA CYS A 450 26.91 -11.03 6.73
C CYS A 450 28.34 -10.45 6.77
N PHE A 451 28.62 -9.47 5.93
CA PHE A 451 29.90 -8.76 5.89
C PHE A 451 29.69 -7.25 5.98
N SER A 452 30.66 -6.55 6.59
CA SER A 452 30.63 -5.08 6.60
C SER A 452 30.85 -4.55 5.20
N HIS A 453 30.15 -3.48 4.86
CA HIS A 453 30.30 -2.80 3.58
C HIS A 453 30.52 -1.30 3.76
N GLN A 454 31.10 -0.68 2.77
CA GLN A 454 31.16 0.76 2.61
C GLN A 454 31.15 1.13 1.12
N CYS A 455 30.64 2.31 0.85
CA CYS A 455 30.73 2.93 -0.48
C CYS A 455 31.74 4.07 -0.43
N GLN A 456 32.70 4.07 -1.33
CA GLN A 456 33.66 5.13 -1.50
C GLN A 456 33.80 5.46 -2.98
N ASP A 457 33.53 6.70 -3.35
CA ASP A 457 33.65 7.22 -4.73
C ASP A 457 32.95 6.33 -5.78
N GLY A 458 31.70 5.92 -5.47
CA GLY A 458 30.88 5.05 -6.35
C GLY A 458 31.27 3.58 -6.34
N THR A 459 32.32 3.21 -5.64
CA THR A 459 32.83 1.82 -5.54
C THR A 459 32.38 1.16 -4.25
N LEU A 460 31.91 -0.09 -4.36
CA LEU A 460 31.53 -0.92 -3.22
C LEU A 460 32.78 -1.62 -2.67
N TYR A 461 32.98 -1.54 -1.36
CA TYR A 461 33.98 -2.30 -0.63
C TYR A 461 33.31 -3.22 0.39
N VAL A 462 33.88 -4.38 0.59
CA VAL A 462 33.46 -5.38 1.57
C VAL A 462 34.61 -5.69 2.54
N LYS A 463 34.26 -5.98 3.79
CA LYS A 463 35.21 -6.38 4.83
C LYS A 463 34.67 -7.57 5.61
N LEU A 464 35.45 -8.61 5.67
CA LEU A 464 35.21 -9.80 6.47
C LEU A 464 35.98 -9.70 7.81
N ARG A 465 35.68 -10.59 8.73
CA ARG A 465 36.45 -10.69 9.99
C ARG A 465 37.90 -11.00 9.69
N ASN A 466 38.79 -10.26 10.32
CA ASN A 466 40.24 -10.38 10.19
C ASN A 466 40.82 -10.07 8.79
N THR A 467 40.06 -9.40 7.93
CA THR A 467 40.55 -8.90 6.64
C THR A 467 40.57 -7.36 6.59
N GLY A 468 41.29 -6.79 5.62
CA GLY A 468 41.13 -5.39 5.22
C GLY A 468 39.86 -5.14 4.40
N TRP A 469 39.65 -3.88 3.99
CA TRP A 469 38.67 -3.54 3.00
C TRP A 469 39.11 -4.02 1.61
N MET A 470 38.22 -4.68 0.90
CA MET A 470 38.43 -5.21 -0.44
C MET A 470 37.42 -4.60 -1.38
N GLU A 471 37.85 -4.21 -2.56
CA GLU A 471 36.93 -3.78 -3.63
C GLU A 471 36.02 -4.94 -4.01
N CYS A 472 34.74 -4.63 -4.21
CA CYS A 472 33.72 -5.60 -4.58
C CYS A 472 33.05 -5.12 -5.89
N PRO A 473 33.62 -5.46 -7.06
CA PRO A 473 33.07 -5.06 -8.33
C PRO A 473 31.69 -5.65 -8.55
N TYR A 474 30.75 -4.82 -8.98
CA TYR A 474 29.34 -5.22 -9.12
C TYR A 474 29.15 -6.44 -10.02
N GLY A 475 28.52 -7.46 -9.48
CA GLY A 475 28.18 -8.69 -10.18
C GLY A 475 29.34 -9.67 -10.38
N GLU A 476 30.53 -9.38 -9.82
CA GLU A 476 31.71 -10.23 -9.95
C GLU A 476 31.97 -11.06 -8.70
N PHE A 477 32.81 -12.08 -8.84
CA PHE A 477 33.30 -12.88 -7.73
C PHE A 477 34.64 -12.37 -7.26
N ILE A 478 34.78 -12.22 -5.94
CA ILE A 478 36.07 -11.92 -5.34
C ILE A 478 36.60 -13.13 -4.55
N GLN A 479 37.90 -13.35 -4.64
CA GLN A 479 38.64 -14.32 -3.82
C GLN A 479 39.31 -13.59 -2.66
N VAL A 480 39.37 -14.26 -1.52
CA VAL A 480 40.01 -13.69 -0.32
C VAL A 480 41.27 -14.52 -0.01
N GLU A 481 42.40 -13.83 0.20
CA GLU A 481 43.66 -14.49 0.51
C GLU A 481 43.55 -15.43 1.71
N ASN A 482 44.16 -16.60 1.60
CA ASN A 482 44.17 -17.66 2.64
C ASN A 482 42.81 -18.27 2.97
N LEU A 483 41.77 -18.03 2.13
CA LEU A 483 40.44 -18.65 2.25
C LEU A 483 40.13 -19.45 1.00
N THR A 484 39.34 -20.50 1.19
CA THR A 484 38.79 -21.29 0.07
C THR A 484 37.39 -20.80 -0.26
N GLY A 485 37.09 -20.63 -1.55
CA GLY A 485 35.78 -20.16 -2.03
C GLY A 485 35.81 -18.72 -2.51
N VAL A 486 34.63 -18.13 -2.68
CA VAL A 486 34.42 -16.80 -3.25
C VAL A 486 33.28 -16.06 -2.54
N VAL A 487 33.28 -14.74 -2.66
CA VAL A 487 32.13 -13.88 -2.38
C VAL A 487 31.58 -13.37 -3.71
N LEU A 488 30.28 -13.46 -3.93
CA LEU A 488 29.60 -12.79 -5.02
C LEU A 488 29.25 -11.38 -4.60
N CYS A 489 29.78 -10.41 -5.32
CA CYS A 489 29.42 -9.01 -5.18
C CYS A 489 28.03 -8.75 -5.76
N PRO A 490 27.15 -8.04 -5.05
CA PRO A 490 25.82 -7.70 -5.53
C PRO A 490 25.87 -6.98 -6.88
N GLY A 491 24.80 -7.08 -7.67
CA GLY A 491 24.68 -6.32 -8.91
C GLY A 491 24.59 -4.81 -8.64
N LYS A 492 24.94 -3.98 -9.61
CA LYS A 492 24.84 -2.50 -9.48
C LYS A 492 23.41 -2.03 -9.16
N ARG A 493 22.39 -2.83 -9.49
CA ARG A 493 21.00 -2.55 -9.14
C ARG A 493 20.67 -2.96 -7.71
N ASP A 494 21.42 -3.91 -7.14
CA ASP A 494 21.16 -4.44 -5.81
C ASP A 494 21.70 -3.54 -4.73
N ILE A 495 22.86 -2.93 -4.95
CA ILE A 495 23.46 -1.93 -4.08
C ILE A 495 24.06 -0.82 -4.95
N ILE A 496 23.56 0.41 -4.81
CA ILE A 496 24.09 1.56 -5.52
C ILE A 496 24.91 2.42 -4.54
N CYS A 497 26.21 2.52 -4.82
CA CYS A 497 27.05 3.51 -4.19
C CYS A 497 26.89 4.84 -4.97
N LEU A 498 26.25 5.83 -4.33
CA LEU A 498 26.05 7.14 -4.93
C LEU A 498 27.34 7.98 -4.84
N ASP A 499 27.77 8.54 -5.95
CA ASP A 499 28.84 9.54 -5.98
C ASP A 499 28.34 10.85 -5.34
N LYS A 500 29.19 11.47 -4.52
CA LYS A 500 28.87 12.73 -3.83
C LYS A 500 28.57 13.89 -4.78
N GLU A 501 28.98 13.80 -6.05
CA GLU A 501 28.78 14.86 -7.05
C GLU A 501 27.34 14.96 -7.57
N ASN A 502 26.53 13.90 -7.49
CA ASN A 502 25.14 13.91 -7.96
C ASN A 502 24.12 14.45 -6.95
N ILE A 503 24.56 14.82 -5.73
CA ILE A 503 23.66 15.38 -4.70
C ILE A 503 23.49 16.91 -4.88
N SER A 504 24.37 17.59 -5.63
CA SER A 504 24.36 19.06 -5.75
C SER A 504 23.40 19.63 -6.79
N THR A 505 22.72 18.82 -7.60
CA THR A 505 21.83 19.32 -8.67
C THR A 505 20.34 19.29 -8.34
N VAL A 506 19.92 18.80 -7.18
CA VAL A 506 18.49 18.72 -6.80
C VAL A 506 18.07 19.77 -5.75
N SER A 507 19.00 20.55 -5.20
CA SER A 507 18.68 21.58 -4.20
C SER A 507 19.15 22.97 -4.60
N SER A 508 18.45 23.59 -5.54
CA SER A 508 18.48 25.04 -5.72
C SER A 508 17.10 25.62 -5.99
N SER A 509 16.33 25.79 -4.91
CA SER A 509 15.35 26.88 -4.81
C SER A 509 15.14 27.22 -3.33
N SER A 510 15.88 28.24 -2.93
CA SER A 510 15.61 29.27 -1.91
C SER A 510 14.78 28.92 -0.67
N VAL A 511 15.33 29.14 0.54
CA VAL A 511 15.10 30.31 1.41
C VAL A 511 15.82 30.18 2.76
N GLY A 512 16.62 31.21 3.09
CA GLY A 512 16.66 31.79 4.44
C GLY A 512 17.48 31.12 5.53
N GLN A 513 18.65 31.68 5.76
CA GLN A 513 19.55 31.46 6.90
C GLN A 513 18.89 31.62 8.27
N ARG A 514 19.21 30.71 9.21
CA ARG A 514 19.59 31.05 10.60
C ARG A 514 20.58 30.05 11.14
N HIS A 515 21.68 30.58 11.64
CA HIS A 515 22.76 29.88 12.30
C HIS A 515 22.34 29.20 13.62
N SER A 516 22.78 27.98 13.86
CA SER A 516 23.42 27.62 15.14
C SER A 516 24.25 26.35 14.90
N SER A 517 25.48 26.41 15.35
CA SER A 517 26.51 25.40 15.36
C SER A 517 26.15 24.22 16.26
N ASP A 518 26.24 22.98 15.78
CA ASP A 518 27.08 21.98 16.43
C ASP A 518 27.31 20.75 15.55
N SER A 519 28.53 20.26 15.64
CA SER A 519 29.14 19.27 14.78
C SER A 519 28.85 17.84 15.23
N SER A 520 28.25 17.04 14.36
CA SER A 520 28.61 15.61 14.23
C SER A 520 28.25 15.14 12.82
N LYS A 521 29.26 14.99 12.01
CA LYS A 521 29.13 14.45 10.65
C LYS A 521 28.85 12.96 10.72
N THR A 522 27.59 12.58 10.68
CA THR A 522 27.19 11.21 10.35
C THR A 522 26.92 11.17 8.84
N THR A 523 27.83 10.57 8.12
CA THR A 523 27.68 10.36 6.68
C THR A 523 26.61 9.26 6.47
N THR A 524 25.42 9.65 6.15
CA THR A 524 24.34 8.70 5.79
C THR A 524 24.47 8.40 4.31
N SER A 525 25.06 7.25 3.99
CA SER A 525 25.08 6.73 2.62
C SER A 525 23.69 6.14 2.33
N PHE A 526 22.98 6.70 1.37
CA PHE A 526 21.74 6.11 0.86
C PHE A 526 22.10 4.96 -0.08
N ILE A 527 21.56 3.79 0.19
CA ILE A 527 21.80 2.57 -0.57
C ILE A 527 20.48 2.15 -1.22
N ILE A 528 20.48 1.94 -2.54
CA ILE A 528 19.33 1.49 -3.33
C ILE A 528 19.60 0.07 -3.83
N TYR A 529 18.62 -0.82 -3.79
CA TYR A 529 18.77 -2.26 -4.02
C TYR A 529 17.93 -2.82 -5.19
N SER A 530 18.39 -3.83 -5.91
CA SER A 530 17.64 -4.60 -6.92
C SER A 530 18.12 -6.07 -7.07
N SER A 531 17.33 -6.93 -7.71
CA SER A 531 17.18 -8.37 -7.43
C SER A 531 17.82 -9.38 -8.40
N ARG A 532 18.92 -9.09 -9.11
CA ARG A 532 19.45 -9.98 -10.18
C ARG A 532 20.57 -10.97 -9.85
N ALA A 533 20.87 -11.27 -8.59
CA ALA A 533 21.99 -12.15 -8.23
C ALA A 533 21.82 -13.67 -8.58
N HIS A 534 20.65 -14.10 -9.06
CA HIS A 534 20.30 -15.53 -9.12
C HIS A 534 20.69 -16.27 -10.42
N GLU A 535 20.81 -15.58 -11.56
CA GLU A 535 21.07 -16.27 -12.84
C GLU A 535 22.48 -16.85 -12.97
N PHE A 536 23.43 -16.35 -12.17
CA PHE A 536 24.83 -16.78 -12.32
C PHE A 536 25.16 -18.11 -11.63
N PHE A 537 24.53 -18.43 -10.52
CA PHE A 537 24.84 -19.67 -9.80
C PHE A 537 24.28 -20.92 -10.47
N THR A 538 23.15 -20.84 -11.16
CA THR A 538 22.59 -21.96 -11.93
C THR A 538 23.47 -22.36 -13.11
N ASN A 539 24.12 -21.40 -13.78
CA ASN A 539 24.99 -21.70 -14.92
C ASN A 539 26.34 -22.33 -14.51
N VAL A 540 26.85 -22.01 -13.35
CA VAL A 540 28.09 -22.63 -12.81
C VAL A 540 27.81 -24.08 -12.40
N TYR A 541 26.64 -24.39 -11.85
CA TYR A 541 26.25 -25.76 -11.51
C TYR A 541 26.10 -26.66 -12.73
N ILE A 542 25.57 -26.16 -13.85
CA ILE A 542 25.44 -26.93 -15.10
C ILE A 542 26.82 -27.19 -15.70
N LEU A 543 27.78 -26.28 -15.59
CA LEU A 543 29.16 -26.50 -16.06
C LEU A 543 29.92 -27.53 -15.20
N TYR A 544 29.72 -27.54 -13.88
CA TYR A 544 30.36 -28.51 -13.00
C TYR A 544 29.78 -29.91 -13.12
N CYS A 545 28.47 -30.08 -13.29
CA CYS A 545 27.83 -31.36 -13.56
C CYS A 545 28.22 -31.91 -14.95
N SER A 546 28.42 -31.05 -15.94
CA SER A 546 28.84 -31.48 -17.30
C SER A 546 30.31 -31.94 -17.33
N TYR A 547 31.18 -31.39 -16.49
CA TYR A 547 32.56 -31.85 -16.38
C TYR A 547 32.70 -33.18 -15.63
N PHE A 548 31.83 -33.48 -14.66
CA PHE A 548 31.85 -34.76 -13.92
C PHE A 548 31.29 -35.93 -14.72
N VAL A 549 30.40 -35.68 -15.68
CA VAL A 549 29.85 -36.71 -16.57
C VAL A 549 30.82 -37.06 -17.72
N LEU A 550 31.78 -36.17 -18.05
CA LEU A 550 32.81 -36.42 -19.07
C LEU A 550 34.05 -37.15 -18.54
N LEU A 551 34.20 -37.30 -17.21
CA LEU A 551 35.28 -38.05 -16.59
C LEU A 551 34.88 -39.47 -16.14
N LEU A 552 33.63 -39.87 -16.38
CA LEU A 552 33.11 -41.23 -16.11
C LEU A 552 32.67 -41.98 -17.38
N LYS A 553 33.21 -41.59 -18.54
CA LYS A 553 33.14 -42.40 -19.76
C LYS A 553 34.51 -42.77 -20.26
#